data_abcd713fbe7f4edda7b3dbf686cf3eae
#
_entry.id   abcd713fbe7f4edda7b3dbf686cf3eae
#
_cell.length_a   1.000
_cell.length_b   1.000
_cell.length_c   1.000
_cell.angle_alpha   90.00
_cell.angle_beta   90.00
_cell.angle_gamma   90.00
#
_symmetry.space_group_name_H-M   'P 1'
#
loop_
_entity.id
_entity.type
_entity.pdbx_description
1 polymer ?
#
loop_
_entity_poly.entity_id
_entity_poly.type
_entity_poly.pdbx_seq_one_letter_code
_entity_poly.pdbx_strand_id
1 'polypeptide(L)'
;YLDDKAQPVGFGWEICGKIVDEVKKATGRADLKVNTQAVTSANRIPLLVNGTIDIECGSTTNNSERAKQVAFATNYFYTGTRFLVKAGTPVKSLNDLKGKQVVSTTGTTNFKIIRNLNEEQKLGIDLLGAKDHAESALMVQTGRAVAFAMDDILLYGLKASSQNPAELAVVGEAIQVEPYAIMLRRDDPSFKKLVDDTIANLMKSGEFEKLYKKWFESPIPPKGINLQAPMSQELKDNMKALSDKPAT
;
A
#
# COMPACT_ATOMS: atom_id res chain seq x y z
N TYR A 1 6.78 6.86 0.83
CA TYR A 1 8.15 6.57 0.39
C TYR A 1 9.08 7.73 0.74
N LEU A 2 10.38 7.57 0.49
CA LEU A 2 11.36 8.63 0.73
C LEU A 2 11.70 9.35 -0.58
N ASP A 3 11.81 10.68 -0.52
CA ASP A 3 12.30 11.48 -1.64
C ASP A 3 13.84 11.40 -1.78
N ASP A 4 14.42 12.19 -2.69
CA ASP A 4 15.87 12.24 -2.92
C ASP A 4 16.67 12.84 -1.75
N LYS A 5 15.99 13.49 -0.80
CA LYS A 5 16.55 14.01 0.46
C LYS A 5 16.29 13.10 1.65
N ALA A 6 15.85 11.87 1.41
CA ALA A 6 15.46 10.90 2.43
C ALA A 6 14.33 11.40 3.36
N GLN A 7 13.45 12.28 2.85
CA GLN A 7 12.29 12.75 3.59
C GLN A 7 11.07 11.92 3.23
N PRO A 8 10.22 11.57 4.22
CA PRO A 8 8.95 10.88 3.94
C PRO A 8 8.02 11.77 3.12
N VAL A 9 7.50 11.21 2.04
CA VAL A 9 6.54 11.87 1.15
C VAL A 9 5.49 10.86 0.68
N GLY A 10 4.40 11.33 0.16
CA GLY A 10 3.38 10.49 -0.46
C GLY A 10 1.97 10.80 0.02
N PHE A 11 1.02 10.15 -0.62
CA PHE A 11 -0.41 10.34 -0.38
C PHE A 11 -0.80 10.03 1.07
N GLY A 12 -0.47 8.82 1.54
CA GLY A 12 -0.76 8.43 2.92
C GLY A 12 -0.02 9.29 3.95
N TRP A 13 1.18 9.73 3.62
CA TRP A 13 1.97 10.62 4.48
C TRP A 13 1.31 11.99 4.66
N GLU A 14 0.79 12.59 3.58
CA GLU A 14 0.09 13.88 3.67
C GLU A 14 -1.24 13.76 4.41
N ILE A 15 -1.98 12.65 4.22
CA ILE A 15 -3.18 12.38 5.03
C ILE A 15 -2.82 12.25 6.51
N CYS A 16 -1.74 11.57 6.84
CA CYS A 16 -1.24 11.48 8.22
C CYS A 16 -0.89 12.84 8.80
N GLY A 17 -0.30 13.72 8.02
CA GLY A 17 -0.05 15.11 8.44
C GLY A 17 -1.33 15.85 8.83
N LYS A 18 -2.41 15.68 8.08
CA LYS A 18 -3.73 16.23 8.40
C LYS A 18 -4.29 15.64 9.71
N ILE A 19 -4.09 14.34 9.91
CA ILE A 19 -4.50 13.67 11.16
C ILE A 19 -3.72 14.24 12.36
N VAL A 20 -2.41 14.43 12.23
CA VAL A 20 -1.57 15.03 13.28
C VAL A 20 -2.05 16.43 13.63
N ASP A 21 -2.41 17.24 12.63
CA ASP A 21 -2.97 18.59 12.87
C ASP A 21 -4.26 18.53 13.70
N GLU A 22 -5.13 17.57 13.42
CA GLU A 22 -6.36 17.39 14.21
C GLU A 22 -6.07 16.85 15.62
N VAL A 23 -5.06 15.99 15.80
CA VAL A 23 -4.60 15.56 17.13
C VAL A 23 -4.10 16.75 17.95
N LYS A 24 -3.30 17.63 17.35
CA LYS A 24 -2.83 18.86 18.01
C LYS A 24 -3.98 19.74 18.47
N LYS A 25 -4.99 19.92 17.62
CA LYS A 25 -6.19 20.69 17.97
C LYS A 25 -6.98 20.03 19.10
N ALA A 26 -7.25 18.74 18.99
CA ALA A 26 -8.04 17.99 19.97
C ALA A 26 -7.39 17.94 21.37
N THR A 27 -6.06 17.92 21.41
CA THR A 27 -5.29 17.85 22.68
C THR A 27 -4.87 19.23 23.20
N GLY A 28 -5.05 20.29 22.42
CA GLY A 28 -4.55 21.63 22.74
C GLY A 28 -3.01 21.72 22.74
N ARG A 29 -2.32 20.77 22.11
CA ARG A 29 -0.85 20.68 22.11
C ARG A 29 -0.27 21.00 20.74
N ALA A 30 -0.13 22.28 20.45
CA ALA A 30 0.49 22.75 19.22
C ALA A 30 1.98 22.31 19.09
N ASP A 31 2.63 22.05 20.22
CA ASP A 31 4.02 21.61 20.34
C ASP A 31 4.23 20.09 20.24
N LEU A 32 3.16 19.33 20.00
CA LEU A 32 3.23 17.87 19.89
C LEU A 32 4.28 17.44 18.87
N LYS A 33 5.24 16.65 19.34
CA LYS A 33 6.30 16.11 18.48
C LYS A 33 5.84 14.82 17.81
N VAL A 34 6.17 14.69 16.54
CA VAL A 34 5.92 13.48 15.74
C VAL A 34 7.25 12.79 15.49
N ASN A 35 7.38 11.58 15.99
CA ASN A 35 8.50 10.72 15.69
C ASN A 35 8.11 9.78 14.54
N THR A 36 9.04 9.55 13.62
CA THR A 36 8.80 8.67 12.48
C THR A 36 9.59 7.38 12.62
N GLN A 37 8.94 6.27 12.33
CA GLN A 37 9.54 4.94 12.38
C GLN A 37 9.27 4.23 11.07
N ALA A 38 10.32 3.89 10.33
CA ALA A 38 10.18 3.03 9.16
C ALA A 38 9.78 1.62 9.58
N VAL A 39 8.83 1.04 8.86
CA VAL A 39 8.33 -0.30 9.12
C VAL A 39 8.39 -1.16 7.86
N THR A 40 8.35 -2.47 8.04
CA THR A 40 8.17 -3.44 6.95
C THR A 40 6.76 -4.02 6.98
N SER A 41 6.36 -4.70 5.92
CA SER A 41 5.07 -5.40 5.89
C SER A 41 4.95 -6.43 7.01
N ALA A 42 6.05 -7.05 7.42
CA ALA A 42 6.05 -8.08 8.46
C ALA A 42 6.01 -7.52 9.89
N ASN A 43 6.62 -6.35 10.16
CA ASN A 43 6.76 -5.83 11.52
C ASN A 43 5.77 -4.74 11.92
N ARG A 44 5.04 -4.13 10.97
CA ARG A 44 4.14 -2.98 11.24
C ARG A 44 3.05 -3.28 12.26
N ILE A 45 2.40 -4.44 12.18
CA ILE A 45 1.35 -4.83 13.13
C ILE A 45 1.91 -5.08 14.54
N PRO A 46 2.97 -5.89 14.72
CA PRO A 46 3.61 -6.03 16.04
C PRO A 46 4.06 -4.70 16.66
N LEU A 47 4.65 -3.80 15.88
CA LEU A 47 5.10 -2.50 16.37
C LEU A 47 3.93 -1.59 16.79
N LEU A 48 2.81 -1.68 16.10
CA LEU A 48 1.61 -0.96 16.49
C LEU A 48 0.98 -1.53 17.77
N VAL A 49 0.87 -2.86 17.84
CA VAL A 49 0.26 -3.55 18.99
C VAL A 49 1.07 -3.35 20.28
N ASN A 50 2.41 -3.38 20.19
CA ASN A 50 3.27 -3.20 21.37
C ASN A 50 3.50 -1.73 21.78
N GLY A 51 2.96 -0.76 21.01
CA GLY A 51 3.06 0.67 21.34
C GLY A 51 4.34 1.34 20.85
N THR A 52 5.19 0.70 20.07
CA THR A 52 6.36 1.34 19.46
C THR A 52 5.94 2.43 18.48
N ILE A 53 4.86 2.22 17.75
CA ILE A 53 4.20 3.24 16.94
C ILE A 53 2.74 3.40 17.39
N ASP A 54 2.16 4.57 17.17
CA ASP A 54 0.77 4.88 17.56
C ASP A 54 -0.20 4.85 16.39
N ILE A 55 0.30 5.05 15.19
CA ILE A 55 -0.47 5.05 13.94
C ILE A 55 0.42 4.57 12.79
N GLU A 56 -0.15 3.82 11.88
CA GLU A 56 0.53 3.42 10.66
C GLU A 56 -0.20 3.99 9.44
N CYS A 57 0.49 4.82 8.68
CA CYS A 57 -0.04 5.54 7.53
C CYS A 57 0.67 5.06 6.25
N GLY A 58 0.28 3.91 5.78
CA GLY A 58 0.93 3.27 4.64
C GLY A 58 -0.04 2.46 3.79
N SER A 59 0.50 1.43 3.19
CA SER A 59 -0.18 0.57 2.23
C SER A 59 -0.71 -0.72 2.87
N THR A 60 -1.32 -0.62 4.03
CA THR A 60 -1.81 -1.81 4.74
C THR A 60 -3.22 -2.15 4.30
N THR A 61 -3.38 -3.35 3.76
CA THR A 61 -4.70 -3.89 3.43
C THR A 61 -5.51 -4.09 4.70
N ASN A 62 -6.69 -3.50 4.72
CA ASN A 62 -7.72 -3.74 5.71
C ASN A 62 -8.43 -5.04 5.39
N ASN A 63 -8.20 -6.07 6.21
CA ASN A 63 -8.89 -7.35 6.11
C ASN A 63 -9.34 -7.88 7.46
N SER A 64 -10.26 -8.84 7.45
CA SER A 64 -10.88 -9.37 8.65
C SER A 64 -9.91 -10.11 9.58
N GLU A 65 -8.84 -10.69 9.06
CA GLU A 65 -7.81 -11.35 9.87
C GLU A 65 -7.01 -10.33 10.68
N ARG A 66 -6.52 -9.26 10.02
CA ARG A 66 -5.78 -8.18 10.67
C ARG A 66 -6.65 -7.38 11.64
N ALA A 67 -7.94 -7.20 11.32
CA ALA A 67 -8.90 -6.52 12.19
C ALA A 67 -9.12 -7.21 13.55
N LYS A 68 -8.68 -8.44 13.71
CA LYS A 68 -8.67 -9.13 15.02
C LYS A 68 -7.57 -8.57 15.95
N GLN A 69 -6.53 -7.98 15.40
CA GLN A 69 -5.35 -7.49 16.13
C GLN A 69 -5.30 -5.96 16.24
N VAL A 70 -5.77 -5.26 15.21
CA VAL A 70 -5.69 -3.80 15.10
C VAL A 70 -7.04 -3.21 14.71
N ALA A 71 -7.20 -1.89 14.85
CA ALA A 71 -8.32 -1.15 14.29
C ALA A 71 -7.91 -0.52 12.96
N PHE A 72 -8.83 -0.48 12.02
CA PHE A 72 -8.67 0.22 10.75
C PHE A 72 -9.61 1.42 10.69
N ALA A 73 -9.10 2.54 10.21
CA ALA A 73 -9.91 3.70 9.88
C ALA A 73 -10.60 3.51 8.52
N THR A 74 -11.34 4.53 8.09
CA THR A 74 -12.00 4.56 6.78
C THR A 74 -11.05 4.18 5.65
N ASN A 75 -11.48 3.28 4.78
CA ASN A 75 -10.70 2.88 3.61
C ASN A 75 -10.44 4.07 2.70
N TYR A 76 -9.18 4.29 2.32
CA TYR A 76 -8.78 5.49 1.59
C TYR A 76 -8.08 5.22 0.26
N PHE A 77 -7.93 3.95 -0.10
CA PHE A 77 -7.39 3.52 -1.39
C PHE A 77 -7.85 2.11 -1.71
N TYR A 78 -7.84 1.73 -2.99
CA TYR A 78 -8.14 0.36 -3.45
C TYR A 78 -7.11 -0.07 -4.48
N THR A 79 -6.66 -1.31 -4.38
CA THR A 79 -5.59 -1.88 -5.20
C THR A 79 -5.85 -3.36 -5.48
N GLY A 80 -5.18 -3.92 -6.46
CA GLY A 80 -5.24 -5.35 -6.75
C GLY A 80 -3.84 -5.92 -7.02
N THR A 81 -3.65 -7.20 -6.77
CA THR A 81 -2.37 -7.88 -7.00
C THR A 81 -2.12 -8.03 -8.49
N ARG A 82 -0.98 -7.54 -8.96
CA ARG A 82 -0.47 -7.73 -10.32
C ARG A 82 1.00 -8.17 -10.28
N PHE A 83 1.67 -8.17 -11.41
CA PHE A 83 3.04 -8.65 -11.53
C PHE A 83 3.96 -7.59 -12.11
N LEU A 84 5.11 -7.39 -11.47
CA LEU A 84 6.24 -6.66 -12.04
C LEU A 84 7.15 -7.69 -12.72
N VAL A 85 7.48 -7.46 -13.96
CA VAL A 85 8.36 -8.30 -14.79
C VAL A 85 9.35 -7.45 -15.56
N LYS A 86 10.40 -8.06 -16.11
CA LYS A 86 11.20 -7.40 -17.15
C LYS A 86 10.33 -7.16 -18.38
N ALA A 87 10.48 -6.00 -19.00
CA ALA A 87 9.74 -5.65 -20.21
C ALA A 87 9.89 -6.73 -21.29
N GLY A 88 8.77 -7.10 -21.90
CA GLY A 88 8.73 -8.17 -22.92
C GLY A 88 8.52 -9.58 -22.38
N THR A 89 8.51 -9.79 -21.07
CA THR A 89 8.17 -11.08 -20.46
C THR A 89 6.67 -11.37 -20.67
N PRO A 90 6.29 -12.49 -21.30
CA PRO A 90 4.90 -12.76 -21.68
C PRO A 90 4.09 -13.34 -20.50
N VAL A 91 3.62 -12.49 -19.62
CA VAL A 91 2.77 -12.85 -18.47
C VAL A 91 1.44 -12.13 -18.58
N LYS A 92 0.37 -12.87 -18.80
CA LYS A 92 -1.02 -12.37 -18.82
C LYS A 92 -1.79 -12.75 -17.56
N SER A 93 -1.45 -13.90 -16.98
CA SER A 93 -2.10 -14.43 -15.80
C SER A 93 -1.12 -15.23 -14.95
N LEU A 94 -1.56 -15.63 -13.75
CA LEU A 94 -0.78 -16.49 -12.85
C LEU A 94 -0.39 -17.83 -13.51
N ASN A 95 -1.22 -18.35 -14.42
CA ASN A 95 -0.91 -19.59 -15.15
C ASN A 95 0.37 -19.52 -15.99
N ASP A 96 0.72 -18.34 -16.50
CA ASP A 96 1.94 -18.14 -17.27
C ASP A 96 3.21 -18.24 -16.43
N LEU A 97 3.05 -18.30 -15.12
CA LEU A 97 4.14 -18.41 -14.14
C LEU A 97 4.34 -19.83 -13.61
N LYS A 98 3.63 -20.83 -14.15
CA LYS A 98 3.78 -22.25 -13.77
C LYS A 98 5.23 -22.68 -13.79
N GLY A 99 5.68 -23.30 -12.69
CA GLY A 99 7.03 -23.83 -12.55
C GLY A 99 8.14 -22.79 -12.49
N LYS A 100 7.79 -21.51 -12.41
CA LYS A 100 8.74 -20.38 -12.39
C LYS A 100 8.95 -19.83 -11.00
N GLN A 101 10.04 -19.08 -10.84
CA GLN A 101 10.33 -18.37 -9.59
C GLN A 101 9.58 -17.04 -9.55
N VAL A 102 8.72 -16.89 -8.56
CA VAL A 102 7.96 -15.68 -8.30
C VAL A 102 8.30 -15.18 -6.91
N VAL A 103 8.63 -13.89 -6.78
CA VAL A 103 8.88 -13.28 -5.48
C VAL A 103 7.65 -12.49 -5.02
N SER A 104 7.42 -12.48 -3.74
CA SER A 104 6.55 -11.52 -3.06
C SER A 104 7.14 -11.14 -1.71
N THR A 105 6.81 -9.96 -1.23
CA THR A 105 7.33 -9.48 0.05
C THR A 105 6.64 -10.21 1.20
N THR A 106 7.43 -10.68 2.16
CA THR A 106 6.90 -11.39 3.33
C THR A 106 6.01 -10.47 4.19
N GLY A 107 4.96 -11.05 4.79
CA GLY A 107 3.99 -10.32 5.61
C GLY A 107 2.91 -9.58 4.82
N THR A 108 2.85 -9.76 3.50
CA THR A 108 1.84 -9.15 2.63
C THR A 108 0.68 -10.10 2.36
N THR A 109 -0.48 -9.53 2.03
CA THR A 109 -1.62 -10.30 1.50
C THR A 109 -1.28 -10.95 0.16
N ASN A 110 -0.48 -10.27 -0.66
CA ASN A 110 -0.03 -10.77 -1.97
C ASN A 110 0.73 -12.10 -1.83
N PHE A 111 1.68 -12.19 -0.90
CA PHE A 111 2.39 -13.43 -0.63
C PHE A 111 1.43 -14.58 -0.31
N LYS A 112 0.44 -14.32 0.55
CA LYS A 112 -0.57 -15.29 0.95
C LYS A 112 -1.48 -15.68 -0.21
N ILE A 113 -1.93 -14.71 -1.01
CA ILE A 113 -2.78 -14.94 -2.19
C ILE A 113 -2.07 -15.86 -3.20
N ILE A 114 -0.83 -15.53 -3.56
CA ILE A 114 -0.07 -16.33 -4.52
C ILE A 114 0.21 -17.73 -3.99
N ARG A 115 0.59 -17.85 -2.72
CA ARG A 115 0.80 -19.15 -2.09
C ARG A 115 -0.45 -20.02 -2.18
N ASN A 116 -1.60 -19.47 -1.80
CA ASN A 116 -2.85 -20.22 -1.78
C ASN A 116 -3.27 -20.64 -3.20
N LEU A 117 -3.22 -19.72 -4.16
CA LEU A 117 -3.54 -20.02 -5.57
C LEU A 117 -2.57 -21.05 -6.18
N ASN A 118 -1.29 -20.96 -5.83
CA ASN A 118 -0.29 -21.93 -6.27
C ASN A 118 -0.61 -23.35 -5.77
N GLU A 119 -0.99 -23.47 -4.50
CA GLU A 119 -1.39 -24.76 -3.89
C GLU A 119 -2.70 -25.28 -4.50
N GLU A 120 -3.73 -24.43 -4.56
CA GLU A 120 -5.08 -24.81 -5.05
C GLU A 120 -5.05 -25.22 -6.53
N GLN A 121 -4.31 -24.50 -7.36
CA GLN A 121 -4.24 -24.75 -8.80
C GLN A 121 -3.06 -25.63 -9.20
N LYS A 122 -2.24 -26.07 -8.24
CA LYS A 122 -1.07 -26.94 -8.47
C LYS A 122 -0.12 -26.39 -9.54
N LEU A 123 0.21 -25.10 -9.41
CA LEU A 123 0.99 -24.38 -10.42
C LEU A 123 2.49 -24.71 -10.37
N GLY A 124 2.99 -25.27 -9.27
CA GLY A 124 4.40 -25.58 -9.10
C GLY A 124 5.30 -24.33 -9.12
N ILE A 125 4.74 -23.16 -8.75
CA ILE A 125 5.50 -21.93 -8.62
C ILE A 125 6.45 -22.07 -7.43
N ASP A 126 7.72 -21.73 -7.64
CA ASP A 126 8.69 -21.54 -6.56
C ASP A 126 8.52 -20.12 -6.00
N LEU A 127 7.75 -20.00 -4.92
CA LEU A 127 7.44 -18.72 -4.30
C LEU A 127 8.55 -18.30 -3.33
N LEU A 128 9.27 -17.24 -3.70
CA LEU A 128 10.36 -16.67 -2.90
C LEU A 128 9.84 -15.52 -2.05
N GLY A 129 10.33 -15.43 -0.81
CA GLY A 129 10.06 -14.31 0.09
C GLY A 129 11.22 -13.32 0.09
N ALA A 130 10.90 -12.02 0.09
CA ALA A 130 11.87 -10.96 0.31
C ALA A 130 11.46 -10.12 1.53
N LYS A 131 12.41 -9.41 2.13
CA LYS A 131 12.17 -8.64 3.36
C LYS A 131 11.37 -7.36 3.12
N ASP A 132 11.53 -6.76 1.94
CA ASP A 132 10.84 -5.52 1.55
C ASP A 132 10.60 -5.45 0.04
N HIS A 133 9.87 -4.42 -0.39
CA HIS A 133 9.48 -4.27 -1.79
C HIS A 133 10.67 -3.94 -2.70
N ALA A 134 11.66 -3.22 -2.20
CA ALA A 134 12.86 -2.88 -2.97
C ALA A 134 13.68 -4.13 -3.28
N GLU A 135 13.86 -5.01 -2.31
CA GLU A 135 14.52 -6.31 -2.52
C GLU A 135 13.73 -7.19 -3.50
N SER A 136 12.41 -7.25 -3.36
CA SER A 136 11.55 -7.99 -4.30
C SER A 136 11.70 -7.50 -5.74
N ALA A 137 11.69 -6.19 -5.95
CA ALA A 137 11.88 -5.59 -7.27
C ALA A 137 13.30 -5.88 -7.81
N LEU A 138 14.32 -5.81 -6.97
CA LEU A 138 15.70 -6.12 -7.34
C LEU A 138 15.85 -7.57 -7.82
N MET A 139 15.14 -8.51 -7.20
CA MET A 139 15.16 -9.92 -7.62
C MET A 139 14.63 -10.09 -9.03
N VAL A 140 13.66 -9.30 -9.47
CA VAL A 140 13.20 -9.29 -10.87
C VAL A 140 14.24 -8.65 -11.78
N GLN A 141 14.79 -7.50 -11.38
CA GLN A 141 15.80 -6.77 -12.17
C GLN A 141 17.07 -7.61 -12.42
N THR A 142 17.48 -8.40 -11.44
CA THR A 142 18.67 -9.27 -11.55
C THR A 142 18.37 -10.63 -12.14
N GLY A 143 17.11 -10.94 -12.46
CA GLY A 143 16.71 -12.23 -13.05
C GLY A 143 16.62 -13.39 -12.05
N ARG A 144 16.71 -13.12 -10.75
CA ARG A 144 16.56 -14.13 -9.70
C ARG A 144 15.09 -14.59 -9.55
N ALA A 145 14.15 -13.75 -9.90
CA ALA A 145 12.74 -14.09 -10.03
C ALA A 145 12.21 -13.61 -11.39
N VAL A 146 11.25 -14.31 -11.95
CA VAL A 146 10.60 -13.93 -13.23
C VAL A 146 9.59 -12.80 -12.99
N ALA A 147 8.90 -12.84 -11.87
CA ALA A 147 7.87 -11.87 -11.53
C ALA A 147 7.86 -11.54 -10.04
N PHE A 148 7.43 -10.33 -9.73
CA PHE A 148 7.13 -9.88 -8.37
C PHE A 148 5.62 -9.63 -8.25
N ALA A 149 4.95 -10.38 -7.40
CA ALA A 149 3.52 -10.25 -7.13
C ALA A 149 3.29 -9.23 -6.00
N MET A 150 2.61 -8.14 -6.31
CA MET A 150 2.36 -7.03 -5.37
C MET A 150 1.17 -6.19 -5.84
N ASP A 151 0.72 -5.30 -4.98
CA ASP A 151 -0.29 -4.30 -5.29
C ASP A 151 0.13 -3.44 -6.47
N ASP A 152 -0.73 -3.28 -7.43
CA ASP A 152 -0.44 -2.60 -8.70
C ASP A 152 0.09 -1.19 -8.50
N ILE A 153 -0.51 -0.41 -7.60
CA ILE A 153 -0.05 0.95 -7.33
C ILE A 153 1.38 1.00 -6.80
N LEU A 154 1.78 0.05 -5.97
CA LEU A 154 3.16 -0.05 -5.47
C LEU A 154 4.12 -0.46 -6.58
N LEU A 155 3.68 -1.36 -7.47
CA LEU A 155 4.47 -1.74 -8.64
C LEU A 155 4.70 -0.57 -9.59
N TYR A 156 3.69 0.26 -9.83
CA TYR A 156 3.86 1.49 -10.62
C TYR A 156 4.88 2.44 -10.00
N GLY A 157 4.82 2.62 -8.69
CA GLY A 157 5.78 3.46 -7.95
C GLY A 157 7.21 2.91 -8.02
N LEU A 158 7.39 1.61 -7.83
CA LEU A 158 8.70 0.96 -7.92
C LEU A 158 9.28 1.04 -9.32
N LYS A 159 8.47 0.80 -10.34
CA LYS A 159 8.89 1.00 -11.74
C LYS A 159 9.31 2.44 -11.99
N ALA A 160 8.49 3.40 -11.59
CA ALA A 160 8.75 4.83 -11.80
C ALA A 160 10.03 5.30 -11.10
N SER A 161 10.37 4.75 -9.94
CA SER A 161 11.57 5.11 -9.17
C SER A 161 12.81 4.29 -9.55
N SER A 162 12.68 3.25 -10.39
CA SER A 162 13.82 2.44 -10.83
C SER A 162 14.80 3.25 -11.70
N GLN A 163 16.03 2.77 -11.83
CA GLN A 163 17.03 3.43 -12.69
C GLN A 163 16.58 3.49 -14.14
N ASN A 164 16.00 2.41 -14.65
CA ASN A 164 15.54 2.28 -16.03
C ASN A 164 14.05 1.81 -16.05
N PRO A 165 13.09 2.72 -15.89
CA PRO A 165 11.66 2.35 -15.87
C PRO A 165 11.20 1.57 -17.11
N ALA A 166 11.79 1.84 -18.27
CA ALA A 166 11.44 1.17 -19.52
C ALA A 166 11.83 -0.34 -19.56
N GLU A 167 12.73 -0.78 -18.68
CA GLU A 167 13.14 -2.19 -18.58
C GLU A 167 12.17 -3.03 -17.76
N LEU A 168 11.18 -2.41 -17.13
CA LEU A 168 10.18 -3.05 -16.30
C LEU A 168 8.78 -2.83 -16.85
N ALA A 169 7.91 -3.80 -16.61
CA ALA A 169 6.49 -3.71 -16.95
C ALA A 169 5.62 -4.25 -15.82
N VAL A 170 4.48 -3.61 -15.61
CA VAL A 170 3.42 -4.12 -14.74
C VAL A 170 2.39 -4.80 -15.61
N VAL A 171 2.18 -6.09 -15.39
CA VAL A 171 1.41 -6.98 -16.29
C VAL A 171 0.40 -7.83 -15.52
N GLY A 172 -0.50 -8.45 -16.26
CA GLY A 172 -1.58 -9.29 -15.74
C GLY A 172 -2.80 -8.46 -15.32
N GLU A 173 -3.94 -9.13 -15.23
CA GLU A 173 -5.13 -8.54 -14.64
C GLU A 173 -5.00 -8.52 -13.11
N ALA A 174 -5.67 -7.57 -12.46
CA ALA A 174 -5.66 -7.48 -11.01
C ALA A 174 -6.35 -8.70 -10.39
N ILE A 175 -5.62 -9.39 -9.54
CA ILE A 175 -6.14 -10.48 -8.71
C ILE A 175 -6.63 -9.84 -7.43
N GLN A 176 -7.90 -10.02 -7.10
CA GLN A 176 -8.50 -9.54 -5.85
C GLN A 176 -8.25 -8.05 -5.57
N VAL A 177 -9.31 -7.27 -5.50
CA VAL A 177 -9.24 -5.85 -5.12
C VAL A 177 -9.32 -5.74 -3.59
N GLU A 178 -8.40 -4.99 -3.01
CA GLU A 178 -8.27 -4.83 -1.56
C GLU A 178 -8.20 -3.35 -1.16
N PRO A 179 -8.84 -2.97 -0.04
CA PRO A 179 -8.76 -1.60 0.47
C PRO A 179 -7.52 -1.39 1.33
N TYR A 180 -6.91 -0.21 1.23
CA TYR A 180 -5.97 0.30 2.23
C TYR A 180 -6.70 1.12 3.29
N ALA A 181 -6.29 0.97 4.53
CA ALA A 181 -6.71 1.82 5.61
C ALA A 181 -5.58 2.07 6.62
N ILE A 182 -5.66 3.20 7.28
CA ILE A 182 -4.75 3.56 8.36
C ILE A 182 -5.01 2.66 9.56
N MET A 183 -3.94 2.12 10.15
CA MET A 183 -4.03 1.25 11.33
C MET A 183 -3.83 2.01 12.64
N LEU A 184 -4.60 1.62 13.63
CA LEU A 184 -4.59 2.11 15.01
C LEU A 184 -4.68 0.93 15.96
N ARG A 185 -4.32 1.12 17.26
CA ARG A 185 -4.63 0.11 18.27
C ARG A 185 -6.13 -0.02 18.49
N ARG A 186 -6.60 -1.21 18.83
CA ARG A 186 -8.03 -1.52 19.00
C ARG A 186 -8.68 -0.87 20.21
N ASP A 187 -7.91 -0.57 21.23
CA ASP A 187 -8.37 -0.08 22.52
C ASP A 187 -8.50 1.43 22.61
N ASP A 188 -8.45 2.13 21.48
CA ASP A 188 -8.58 3.59 21.42
C ASP A 188 -9.66 4.04 20.42
N PRO A 189 -10.95 3.88 20.77
CA PRO A 189 -12.04 4.27 19.88
C PRO A 189 -12.14 5.78 19.67
N SER A 190 -11.68 6.59 20.61
CA SER A 190 -11.67 8.06 20.45
C SER A 190 -10.65 8.50 19.39
N PHE A 191 -9.49 7.87 19.35
CA PHE A 191 -8.49 8.14 18.31
C PHE A 191 -8.99 7.66 16.93
N LYS A 192 -9.57 6.46 16.86
CA LYS A 192 -10.19 5.99 15.62
C LYS A 192 -11.24 6.96 15.10
N LYS A 193 -12.10 7.47 15.98
CA LYS A 193 -13.12 8.46 15.59
C LYS A 193 -12.49 9.74 15.03
N LEU A 194 -11.43 10.25 15.66
CA LEU A 194 -10.72 11.43 15.17
C LEU A 194 -10.13 11.20 13.78
N VAL A 195 -9.53 10.05 13.55
CA VAL A 195 -8.95 9.67 12.23
C VAL A 195 -10.05 9.53 11.19
N ASP A 196 -11.13 8.82 11.51
CA ASP A 196 -12.28 8.66 10.61
C ASP A 196 -12.92 9.99 10.24
N ASP A 197 -13.14 10.87 11.21
CA ASP A 197 -13.69 12.21 10.98
C ASP A 197 -12.76 13.07 10.11
N THR A 198 -11.45 12.97 10.32
CA THR A 198 -10.46 13.68 9.49
C THR A 198 -10.51 13.24 8.05
N ILE A 199 -10.51 11.93 7.80
CA ILE A 199 -10.60 11.37 6.44
C ILE A 199 -11.93 11.75 5.79
N ALA A 200 -13.04 11.65 6.52
CA ALA A 200 -14.37 12.04 6.02
C ALA A 200 -14.42 13.52 5.62
N ASN A 201 -13.83 14.40 6.43
CA ASN A 201 -13.78 15.84 6.14
C ASN A 201 -12.92 16.13 4.90
N LEU A 202 -11.78 15.46 4.74
CA LEU A 202 -10.95 15.57 3.53
C LEU A 202 -11.73 15.15 2.27
N MET A 203 -12.47 14.04 2.35
CA MET A 203 -13.28 13.54 1.24
C MET A 203 -14.43 14.47 0.88
N LYS A 204 -15.12 15.02 1.87
CA LYS A 204 -16.27 15.92 1.68
C LYS A 204 -15.88 17.32 1.21
N SER A 205 -14.71 17.82 1.62
CA SER A 205 -14.24 19.17 1.28
C SER A 205 -13.61 19.29 -0.10
N GLY A 206 -13.33 18.18 -0.77
CA GLY A 206 -12.57 18.12 -2.02
C GLY A 206 -11.05 18.13 -1.84
N GLU A 207 -10.53 18.26 -0.63
CA GLU A 207 -9.08 18.17 -0.39
C GLU A 207 -8.51 16.79 -0.70
N PHE A 208 -9.27 15.74 -0.40
CA PHE A 208 -8.88 14.37 -0.72
C PHE A 208 -8.63 14.18 -2.22
N GLU A 209 -9.52 14.68 -3.07
CA GLU A 209 -9.35 14.62 -4.52
C GLU A 209 -8.13 15.41 -5.00
N LYS A 210 -7.85 16.57 -4.39
CA LYS A 210 -6.64 17.36 -4.70
C LYS A 210 -5.37 16.60 -4.36
N LEU A 211 -5.33 15.96 -3.18
CA LEU A 211 -4.21 15.10 -2.78
C LEU A 211 -4.06 13.89 -3.71
N TYR A 212 -5.20 13.28 -4.09
CA TYR A 212 -5.18 12.17 -5.03
C TYR A 212 -4.57 12.57 -6.37
N LYS A 213 -5.03 13.66 -6.97
CA LYS A 213 -4.49 14.18 -8.23
C LYS A 213 -2.99 14.51 -8.13
N LYS A 214 -2.57 15.09 -7.01
CA LYS A 214 -1.17 15.42 -6.77
C LYS A 214 -0.27 14.19 -6.84
N TRP A 215 -0.68 13.06 -6.25
CA TRP A 215 0.17 11.89 -6.09
C TRP A 215 0.00 10.83 -7.18
N PHE A 216 -1.14 10.79 -7.85
CA PHE A 216 -1.46 9.72 -8.80
C PHE A 216 -1.68 10.20 -10.24
N GLU A 217 -1.92 11.49 -10.44
CA GLU A 217 -2.23 12.05 -11.75
C GLU A 217 -1.36 13.29 -12.07
N SER A 218 -0.27 13.48 -11.36
CA SER A 218 0.68 14.59 -11.54
C SER A 218 2.11 14.10 -11.35
N PRO A 219 3.14 14.85 -11.82
CA PRO A 219 4.53 14.50 -11.56
C PRO A 219 4.85 14.46 -10.07
N ILE A 220 5.51 13.38 -9.63
CA ILE A 220 5.86 13.14 -8.24
C ILE A 220 7.38 13.01 -8.04
N PRO A 221 7.92 13.38 -6.84
CA PRO A 221 9.33 13.15 -6.55
C PRO A 221 9.66 11.64 -6.53
N PRO A 222 10.95 11.25 -6.69
CA PRO A 222 12.10 12.14 -6.96
C PRO A 222 12.27 12.49 -8.43
N LYS A 223 11.71 11.75 -9.37
CA LYS A 223 12.00 11.85 -10.81
C LYS A 223 10.98 12.67 -11.61
N GLY A 224 9.92 13.17 -10.97
CA GLY A 224 8.87 13.92 -11.66
C GLY A 224 8.01 13.06 -12.60
N ILE A 225 7.88 11.77 -12.33
CA ILE A 225 7.07 10.86 -13.14
C ILE A 225 5.61 10.93 -12.66
N ASN A 226 4.69 11.01 -13.62
CA ASN A 226 3.26 10.90 -13.39
C ASN A 226 2.85 9.43 -13.50
N LEU A 227 2.27 8.87 -12.45
CA LEU A 227 1.80 7.47 -12.43
C LEU A 227 0.61 7.23 -13.35
N GLN A 228 -0.12 8.29 -13.73
CA GLN A 228 -1.31 8.21 -14.58
C GLN A 228 -2.32 7.17 -14.09
N ALA A 229 -2.54 7.15 -12.78
CA ALA A 229 -3.42 6.22 -12.10
C ALA A 229 -4.70 6.94 -11.64
N PRO A 230 -5.75 7.02 -12.47
CA PRO A 230 -6.99 7.68 -12.11
C PRO A 230 -7.68 6.96 -10.95
N MET A 231 -8.47 7.70 -10.20
CA MET A 231 -9.21 7.18 -9.06
C MET A 231 -10.16 6.05 -9.48
N SER A 232 -10.05 4.90 -8.81
CA SER A 232 -10.90 3.75 -9.07
C SER A 232 -12.36 4.00 -8.71
N GLN A 233 -13.28 3.23 -9.28
CA GLN A 233 -14.70 3.35 -8.96
C GLN A 233 -14.97 2.97 -7.50
N GLU A 234 -14.27 1.95 -6.98
CA GLU A 234 -14.37 1.53 -5.58
C GLU A 234 -14.03 2.68 -4.62
N LEU A 235 -12.98 3.45 -4.93
CA LEU A 235 -12.62 4.61 -4.10
C LEU A 235 -13.65 5.74 -4.21
N LYS A 236 -14.13 6.03 -5.41
CA LYS A 236 -15.20 7.04 -5.62
C LYS A 236 -16.46 6.68 -4.83
N ASP A 237 -16.84 5.41 -4.84
CA ASP A 237 -17.98 4.91 -4.10
C ASP A 237 -17.75 5.03 -2.59
N ASN A 238 -16.54 4.69 -2.13
CA ASN A 238 -16.21 4.79 -0.71
C ASN A 238 -16.08 6.23 -0.19
N MET A 239 -15.75 7.18 -1.04
CA MET A 239 -15.79 8.60 -0.67
C MET A 239 -17.20 9.06 -0.24
N LYS A 240 -18.22 8.37 -0.73
CA LYS A 240 -19.63 8.59 -0.34
C LYS A 240 -20.02 7.72 0.85
N ALA A 241 -19.64 6.46 0.83
CA ALA A 241 -20.00 5.47 1.85
C ALA A 241 -19.23 5.63 3.16
N LEU A 242 -18.01 6.16 3.11
CA LEU A 242 -17.11 6.33 4.25
C LEU A 242 -16.91 5.02 5.05
N SER A 243 -16.82 3.90 4.35
CA SER A 243 -16.74 2.58 4.94
C SER A 243 -15.32 2.24 5.40
N ASP A 244 -15.23 1.59 6.55
CA ASP A 244 -14.02 0.95 7.08
C ASP A 244 -14.11 -0.59 6.98
N LYS A 245 -15.04 -1.11 6.18
CA LYS A 245 -15.25 -2.56 6.04
C LYS A 245 -14.01 -3.24 5.49
N PRO A 246 -13.57 -4.32 6.16
CA PRO A 246 -12.43 -5.10 5.69
C PRO A 246 -12.75 -5.89 4.43
N ALA A 247 -11.71 -6.25 3.68
CA ALA A 247 -11.76 -7.32 2.70
C ALA A 247 -12.01 -8.65 3.43
N THR A 248 -12.80 -9.51 2.83
CA THR A 248 -13.16 -10.84 3.37
C THR A 248 -12.05 -11.86 3.18
#